data_6abce637354ff1d0a64fa4cc380d5a66
#
_entry.id   6abce637354ff1d0a64fa4cc380d5a66
#
_cell.length_a   1.000
_cell.length_b   1.000
_cell.length_c   1.000
_cell.angle_alpha   90.00
_cell.angle_beta   90.00
_cell.angle_gamma   90.00
#
_symmetry.space_group_name_H-M   'P 1'
#
loop_
_entity.id
_entity.type
_entity.pdbx_description
1 polymer ?
#
loop_
_entity_poly.entity_id
_entity_poly.type
_entity_poly.pdbx_seq_one_letter_code
_entity_poly.pdbx_strand_id
1 'polypeptide(L)'
;MLRGLRVFVLGMALAGSTLAGVTVASAQEPAKPVLPMEGDAAVMIILIKPDKTADFETVIAKYKEALGKSDKPARKEQLAGMKFFKSPTAMGGNAAYIVSIDPVVKNEEYDITKVISEVFPVEVQEIYAKYKDSFAGRQVIPLTKLP
;
A
#
# COMPACT_ATOMS: atom_id res chain seq x y z
N MET A 1 77.71 -33.25 17.76
CA MET A 1 77.70 -32.89 19.19
C MET A 1 76.33 -32.35 19.49
N LEU A 2 75.58 -33.17 20.06
CA LEU A 2 75.00 -33.11 21.38
C LEU A 2 73.92 -32.06 21.66
N ARG A 3 72.74 -32.60 21.86
CA ARG A 3 71.78 -32.39 22.96
C ARG A 3 70.90 -31.17 22.83
N GLY A 4 69.64 -31.24 23.05
CA GLY A 4 68.77 -32.23 23.69
C GLY A 4 67.34 -31.81 23.57
N LEU A 5 66.57 -32.75 23.35
CA LEU A 5 65.35 -33.17 23.97
C LEU A 5 64.76 -32.19 25.01
N ARG A 6 63.54 -31.71 24.82
CA ARG A 6 62.53 -31.83 25.86
C ARG A 6 61.11 -31.52 25.28
N VAL A 7 60.35 -32.56 25.26
CA VAL A 7 58.93 -32.65 25.20
C VAL A 7 58.31 -31.89 26.37
N PHE A 8 57.29 -31.08 26.09
CA PHE A 8 56.21 -30.81 27.04
C PHE A 8 54.85 -30.79 26.31
N VAL A 9 54.15 -31.85 26.57
CA VAL A 9 52.70 -31.98 26.35
C VAL A 9 52.04 -31.35 27.57
N LEU A 10 51.01 -30.59 27.35
CA LEU A 10 49.77 -30.32 28.14
C LEU A 10 49.24 -28.97 27.69
N GLY A 11 48.04 -28.82 27.38
CA GLY A 11 46.81 -29.12 27.95
C GLY A 11 45.67 -28.64 27.10
N MET A 12 44.71 -29.45 27.04
CA MET A 12 43.33 -29.20 26.58
C MET A 12 42.73 -27.94 27.21
N ALA A 13 42.11 -27.08 26.40
CA ALA A 13 40.96 -26.33 26.84
C ALA A 13 40.04 -26.10 25.65
N LEU A 14 39.06 -26.96 25.52
CA LEU A 14 37.85 -26.68 24.77
C LEU A 14 37.13 -25.54 25.47
N ALA A 15 37.08 -24.39 24.85
CA ALA A 15 36.09 -23.38 25.14
C ALA A 15 35.21 -23.25 23.91
N GLY A 16 34.16 -24.04 23.88
CA GLY A 16 33.06 -23.88 22.93
C GLY A 16 32.31 -22.59 23.23
N SER A 17 32.62 -21.52 22.51
CA SER A 17 31.77 -20.33 22.48
C SER A 17 30.75 -20.51 21.38
N THR A 18 29.59 -21.06 21.73
CA THR A 18 28.41 -20.97 20.92
C THR A 18 28.00 -19.49 20.88
N LEU A 19 28.44 -18.77 19.85
CA LEU A 19 27.81 -17.52 19.47
C LEU A 19 26.43 -17.88 18.99
N ALA A 20 25.44 -17.78 19.89
CA ALA A 20 24.07 -17.69 19.54
C ALA A 20 23.91 -16.39 18.72
N GLY A 21 23.87 -16.51 17.40
CA GLY A 21 23.55 -15.43 16.50
C GLY A 21 22.14 -14.96 16.81
N VAL A 22 22.06 -13.86 17.56
CA VAL A 22 20.82 -13.11 17.68
C VAL A 22 20.59 -12.49 16.32
N THR A 23 19.81 -13.16 15.47
CA THR A 23 19.25 -12.55 14.29
C THR A 23 18.25 -11.51 14.80
N VAL A 24 18.71 -10.26 14.92
CA VAL A 24 17.82 -9.11 15.05
C VAL A 24 17.03 -9.10 13.75
N ALA A 25 15.81 -9.65 13.79
CA ALA A 25 14.85 -9.39 12.74
C ALA A 25 14.63 -7.88 12.77
N SER A 26 15.24 -7.18 11.81
CA SER A 26 14.93 -5.77 11.56
C SER A 26 13.45 -5.74 11.24
N ALA A 27 12.65 -5.30 12.20
CA ALA A 27 11.27 -4.95 11.94
C ALA A 27 11.32 -3.84 10.89
N GLN A 28 11.03 -4.19 9.63
CA GLN A 28 10.89 -3.21 8.57
C GLN A 28 9.78 -2.27 9.00
N GLU A 29 10.13 -1.00 9.22
CA GLU A 29 9.13 0.04 9.47
C GLU A 29 8.07 -0.07 8.37
N PRO A 30 6.78 -0.07 8.72
CA PRO A 30 5.72 -0.16 7.71
C PRO A 30 5.92 0.98 6.71
N ALA A 31 5.95 0.63 5.42
CA ALA A 31 6.16 1.59 4.35
C ALA A 31 5.12 2.71 4.46
N LYS A 32 5.60 3.97 4.47
CA LYS A 32 4.73 5.12 4.57
C LYS A 32 3.74 5.15 3.39
N PRO A 33 2.45 5.41 3.61
CA PRO A 33 1.47 5.49 2.52
C PRO A 33 1.85 6.53 1.47
N VAL A 34 1.63 6.21 0.21
CA VAL A 34 1.85 7.13 -0.93
C VAL A 34 0.73 8.14 -1.01
N LEU A 35 -0.50 7.72 -0.71
CA LEU A 35 -1.68 8.56 -0.70
C LEU A 35 -2.46 8.39 0.62
N PRO A 36 -1.97 8.93 1.74
CA PRO A 36 -2.75 9.00 2.97
C PRO A 36 -3.87 10.03 2.81
N MET A 37 -4.98 9.83 3.54
CA MET A 37 -6.05 10.82 3.64
C MET A 37 -5.96 11.59 4.95
N GLU A 38 -6.19 12.88 4.86
CA GLU A 38 -6.24 13.81 5.99
C GLU A 38 -7.70 14.10 6.37
N GLY A 39 -7.90 14.73 7.55
CA GLY A 39 -9.23 15.12 8.01
C GLY A 39 -10.00 13.98 8.70
N ASP A 40 -11.24 14.24 9.09
CA ASP A 40 -12.18 13.25 9.64
C ASP A 40 -12.88 12.47 8.52
N ALA A 41 -13.09 13.15 7.40
CA ALA A 41 -13.61 12.64 6.15
C ALA A 41 -12.81 13.27 5.00
N ALA A 42 -13.03 12.79 3.77
CA ALA A 42 -12.44 13.37 2.58
C ALA A 42 -13.35 13.20 1.36
N VAL A 43 -13.16 14.06 0.37
CA VAL A 43 -13.71 13.87 -0.97
C VAL A 43 -12.55 13.80 -1.95
N MET A 44 -12.52 12.75 -2.77
CA MET A 44 -11.58 12.64 -3.87
C MET A 44 -12.31 12.77 -5.18
N ILE A 45 -11.88 13.72 -6.03
CA ILE A 45 -12.39 13.92 -7.38
C ILE A 45 -11.35 13.36 -8.34
N ILE A 46 -11.74 12.42 -9.19
CA ILE A 46 -10.88 11.80 -10.19
C ILE A 46 -11.41 12.16 -11.57
N LEU A 47 -10.58 12.78 -12.37
CA LEU A 47 -10.90 13.15 -13.74
C LEU A 47 -10.35 12.10 -14.70
N ILE A 48 -11.21 11.62 -15.58
CA ILE A 48 -10.93 10.53 -16.51
C ILE A 48 -11.23 10.99 -17.94
N LYS A 49 -10.35 10.63 -18.87
CA LYS A 49 -10.56 10.91 -20.29
C LYS A 49 -11.92 10.35 -20.76
N PRO A 50 -12.69 11.07 -21.56
CA PRO A 50 -14.08 10.69 -21.88
C PRO A 50 -14.22 9.33 -22.57
N ASP A 51 -13.22 8.93 -23.37
CA ASP A 51 -13.16 7.67 -24.11
C ASP A 51 -12.64 6.49 -23.27
N LYS A 52 -12.25 6.73 -22.02
CA LYS A 52 -11.63 5.75 -21.12
C LYS A 52 -12.45 5.44 -19.86
N THR A 53 -13.70 5.83 -19.84
CA THR A 53 -14.56 5.63 -18.65
C THR A 53 -14.76 4.15 -18.33
N ALA A 54 -14.93 3.29 -19.34
CA ALA A 54 -15.10 1.85 -19.14
C ALA A 54 -13.83 1.18 -18.55
N ASP A 55 -12.66 1.59 -19.00
CA ASP A 55 -11.37 1.11 -18.46
C ASP A 55 -11.25 1.51 -16.99
N PHE A 56 -11.59 2.76 -16.66
CA PHE A 56 -11.53 3.24 -15.28
C PHE A 56 -12.58 2.57 -14.38
N GLU A 57 -13.77 2.31 -14.86
CA GLU A 57 -14.79 1.58 -14.10
C GLU A 57 -14.35 0.14 -13.78
N THR A 58 -13.61 -0.49 -14.69
CA THR A 58 -12.94 -1.78 -14.44
C THR A 58 -11.90 -1.64 -13.32
N VAL A 59 -11.10 -0.57 -13.34
CA VAL A 59 -10.11 -0.28 -12.28
C VAL A 59 -10.79 -0.11 -10.91
N ILE A 60 -11.90 0.64 -10.85
CA ILE A 60 -12.65 0.85 -9.61
C ILE A 60 -13.26 -0.46 -9.09
N ALA A 61 -13.79 -1.31 -9.97
CA ALA A 61 -14.31 -2.61 -9.60
C ALA A 61 -13.20 -3.47 -8.96
N LYS A 62 -12.01 -3.50 -9.57
CA LYS A 62 -10.85 -4.23 -9.04
C LYS A 62 -10.34 -3.64 -7.71
N TYR A 63 -10.37 -2.33 -7.56
CA TYR A 63 -10.01 -1.66 -6.31
C TYR A 63 -10.95 -2.05 -5.15
N LYS A 64 -12.26 -2.04 -5.39
CA LYS A 64 -13.24 -2.49 -4.40
C LYS A 64 -13.05 -3.97 -4.04
N GLU A 65 -12.76 -4.80 -5.03
CA GLU A 65 -12.46 -6.22 -4.83
C GLU A 65 -11.22 -6.40 -3.94
N ALA A 66 -10.15 -5.64 -4.21
CA ALA A 66 -8.93 -5.67 -3.43
C ALA A 66 -9.16 -5.26 -1.97
N LEU A 67 -9.90 -4.16 -1.74
CA LEU A 67 -10.27 -3.73 -0.40
C LEU A 67 -11.06 -4.81 0.36
N GLY A 68 -12.01 -5.46 -0.30
CA GLY A 68 -12.85 -6.50 0.30
C GLY A 68 -12.13 -7.82 0.58
N LYS A 69 -11.18 -8.21 -0.28
CA LYS A 69 -10.42 -9.46 -0.18
C LYS A 69 -9.13 -9.35 0.65
N SER A 70 -8.73 -8.15 1.01
CA SER A 70 -7.52 -7.94 1.81
C SER A 70 -7.64 -8.59 3.19
N ASP A 71 -6.54 -9.16 3.66
CA ASP A 71 -6.43 -9.69 5.04
C ASP A 71 -6.25 -8.57 6.07
N LYS A 72 -5.97 -7.33 5.63
CA LYS A 72 -5.83 -6.18 6.52
C LYS A 72 -7.22 -5.66 6.93
N PRO A 73 -7.56 -5.63 8.23
CA PRO A 73 -8.85 -5.09 8.70
C PRO A 73 -9.11 -3.66 8.22
N ALA A 74 -8.09 -2.81 8.21
CA ALA A 74 -8.17 -1.43 7.75
C ALA A 74 -8.70 -1.29 6.31
N ARG A 75 -8.43 -2.24 5.41
CA ARG A 75 -8.95 -2.23 4.04
C ARG A 75 -10.47 -2.40 3.98
N LYS A 76 -11.01 -3.25 4.86
CA LYS A 76 -12.46 -3.44 4.98
C LYS A 76 -13.14 -2.22 5.57
N GLU A 77 -12.50 -1.57 6.54
CA GLU A 77 -12.98 -0.31 7.10
C GLU A 77 -12.96 0.81 6.05
N GLN A 78 -11.90 0.91 5.24
CA GLN A 78 -11.85 1.84 4.11
C GLN A 78 -13.01 1.59 3.14
N LEU A 79 -13.24 0.33 2.73
CA LEU A 79 -14.33 -0.01 1.82
C LEU A 79 -15.70 0.38 2.39
N ALA A 80 -15.93 0.15 3.67
CA ALA A 80 -17.18 0.51 4.35
C ALA A 80 -17.42 2.02 4.39
N GLY A 81 -16.35 2.81 4.53
CA GLY A 81 -16.39 4.28 4.56
C GLY A 81 -16.39 4.94 3.18
N MET A 82 -16.15 4.20 2.10
CA MET A 82 -16.03 4.76 0.75
C MET A 82 -17.30 4.59 -0.05
N LYS A 83 -17.72 5.67 -0.74
CA LYS A 83 -18.81 5.65 -1.72
C LYS A 83 -18.32 6.25 -3.03
N PHE A 84 -18.63 5.58 -4.12
CA PHE A 84 -18.15 5.92 -5.46
C PHE A 84 -19.31 6.43 -6.31
N PHE A 85 -19.12 7.58 -6.93
CA PHE A 85 -20.10 8.24 -7.78
C PHE A 85 -19.47 8.63 -9.11
N LYS A 86 -20.29 8.61 -10.17
CA LYS A 86 -19.96 9.20 -11.46
C LYS A 86 -20.82 10.45 -11.64
N SER A 87 -20.20 11.59 -11.90
CA SER A 87 -20.94 12.80 -12.18
C SER A 87 -21.63 12.70 -13.55
N PRO A 88 -22.90 13.11 -13.68
CA PRO A 88 -23.54 13.23 -14.99
C PRO A 88 -22.97 14.39 -15.81
N THR A 89 -22.27 15.33 -15.15
CA THR A 89 -21.67 16.51 -15.78
C THR A 89 -20.17 16.36 -15.86
N ALA A 90 -19.62 16.61 -17.06
CA ALA A 90 -18.18 16.64 -17.28
C ALA A 90 -17.53 17.83 -16.55
N MET A 91 -16.29 17.65 -16.10
CA MET A 91 -15.48 18.70 -15.49
C MET A 91 -14.23 18.92 -16.34
N GLY A 92 -14.10 20.12 -16.90
CA GLY A 92 -12.96 20.45 -17.78
C GLY A 92 -12.84 19.52 -19.00
N GLY A 93 -13.97 19.07 -19.56
CA GLY A 93 -14.00 18.14 -20.69
C GLY A 93 -13.75 16.68 -20.34
N ASN A 94 -13.53 16.36 -19.07
CA ASN A 94 -13.28 15.00 -18.58
C ASN A 94 -14.48 14.44 -17.81
N ALA A 95 -14.66 13.13 -17.82
CA ALA A 95 -15.60 12.47 -16.94
C ALA A 95 -15.12 12.61 -15.49
N ALA A 96 -16.02 12.98 -14.58
CA ALA A 96 -15.68 13.15 -13.18
C ALA A 96 -16.24 12.02 -12.33
N TYR A 97 -15.35 11.40 -11.55
CA TYR A 97 -15.71 10.41 -10.53
C TYR A 97 -15.42 11.00 -9.16
N ILE A 98 -16.36 10.82 -8.25
CA ILE A 98 -16.28 11.36 -6.90
C ILE A 98 -16.27 10.19 -5.92
N VAL A 99 -15.30 10.17 -5.05
CA VAL A 99 -15.21 9.19 -3.97
C VAL A 99 -15.38 9.95 -2.66
N SER A 100 -16.48 9.71 -1.95
CA SER A 100 -16.63 10.19 -0.60
C SER A 100 -16.05 9.17 0.38
N ILE A 101 -15.31 9.65 1.36
CA ILE A 101 -14.60 8.84 2.35
C ILE A 101 -15.01 9.36 3.73
N ASP A 102 -15.79 8.58 4.47
CA ASP A 102 -16.25 8.95 5.81
C ASP A 102 -16.60 7.66 6.62
N PRO A 103 -15.83 7.38 7.69
CA PRO A 103 -14.64 8.09 8.17
C PRO A 103 -13.39 7.81 7.34
N VAL A 104 -12.41 8.69 7.46
CA VAL A 104 -11.05 8.42 6.98
C VAL A 104 -10.35 7.45 7.93
N VAL A 105 -9.76 6.39 7.40
CA VAL A 105 -8.86 5.50 8.15
C VAL A 105 -7.45 6.10 8.09
N LYS A 106 -6.98 6.63 9.21
CA LYS A 106 -5.71 7.36 9.30
C LYS A 106 -4.51 6.46 9.03
N ASN A 107 -3.48 7.04 8.42
CA ASN A 107 -2.20 6.38 8.13
C ASN A 107 -2.31 5.16 7.21
N GLU A 108 -3.42 5.01 6.50
CA GLU A 108 -3.65 3.93 5.55
C GLU A 108 -3.47 4.40 4.10
N GLU A 109 -3.11 3.46 3.23
CA GLU A 109 -2.92 3.70 1.81
C GLU A 109 -4.26 3.77 1.06
N TYR A 110 -4.47 4.84 0.30
CA TYR A 110 -5.63 5.01 -0.57
C TYR A 110 -5.27 5.02 -2.06
N ASP A 111 -3.99 4.90 -2.42
CA ASP A 111 -3.61 4.78 -3.82
C ASP A 111 -4.15 3.49 -4.42
N ILE A 112 -4.91 3.64 -5.51
CA ILE A 112 -5.64 2.54 -6.17
C ILE A 112 -4.70 1.41 -6.54
N THR A 113 -3.57 1.73 -7.17
CA THR A 113 -2.65 0.72 -7.68
C THR A 113 -1.88 0.02 -6.57
N LYS A 114 -1.53 0.74 -5.50
CA LYS A 114 -0.87 0.17 -4.32
C LYS A 114 -1.78 -0.84 -3.61
N VAL A 115 -3.03 -0.47 -3.37
CA VAL A 115 -4.02 -1.36 -2.74
C VAL A 115 -4.30 -2.58 -3.60
N ILE A 116 -4.45 -2.42 -4.91
CA ILE A 116 -4.64 -3.56 -5.83
C ILE A 116 -3.43 -4.48 -5.81
N SER A 117 -2.21 -3.95 -5.79
CA SER A 117 -0.97 -4.74 -5.78
C SER A 117 -0.80 -5.59 -4.52
N GLU A 118 -1.39 -5.19 -3.40
CA GLU A 118 -1.35 -5.96 -2.15
C GLU A 118 -2.09 -7.31 -2.27
N VAL A 119 -3.15 -7.36 -3.07
CA VAL A 119 -4.03 -8.53 -3.21
C VAL A 119 -3.84 -9.24 -4.55
N PHE A 120 -3.59 -8.48 -5.60
CA PHE A 120 -3.49 -8.97 -6.98
C PHE A 120 -2.15 -8.56 -7.64
N PRO A 121 -1.01 -9.01 -7.14
CA PRO A 121 0.30 -8.58 -7.62
C PRO A 121 0.57 -8.96 -9.09
N VAL A 122 -0.06 -10.01 -9.59
CA VAL A 122 0.09 -10.46 -11.00
C VAL A 122 -0.74 -9.59 -11.94
N GLU A 123 -1.97 -9.23 -11.54
CA GLU A 123 -2.91 -8.47 -12.37
C GLU A 123 -2.64 -6.97 -12.36
N VAL A 124 -1.90 -6.47 -11.37
CA VAL A 124 -1.72 -5.03 -11.15
C VAL A 124 -1.08 -4.31 -12.34
N GLN A 125 -0.25 -4.96 -13.14
CA GLN A 125 0.40 -4.34 -14.30
C GLN A 125 -0.62 -3.93 -15.37
N GLU A 126 -1.57 -4.80 -15.68
CA GLU A 126 -2.64 -4.51 -16.64
C GLU A 126 -3.57 -3.40 -16.10
N ILE A 127 -3.95 -3.51 -14.82
CA ILE A 127 -4.81 -2.52 -14.16
C ILE A 127 -4.11 -1.15 -14.09
N TYR A 128 -2.81 -1.13 -13.79
CA TYR A 128 -2.04 0.11 -13.77
C TYR A 128 -1.99 0.77 -15.16
N ALA A 129 -1.80 -0.01 -16.22
CA ALA A 129 -1.81 0.50 -17.59
C ALA A 129 -3.16 1.15 -17.93
N LYS A 130 -4.28 0.49 -17.63
CA LYS A 130 -5.64 1.05 -17.82
C LYS A 130 -5.84 2.32 -17.01
N TYR A 131 -5.45 2.33 -15.74
CA TYR A 131 -5.57 3.51 -14.87
C TYR A 131 -4.76 4.68 -15.38
N LYS A 132 -3.47 4.46 -15.69
CA LYS A 132 -2.56 5.49 -16.20
C LYS A 132 -3.06 6.09 -17.52
N ASP A 133 -3.54 5.24 -18.44
CA ASP A 133 -4.02 5.68 -19.74
C ASP A 133 -5.34 6.48 -19.64
N SER A 134 -6.21 6.11 -18.70
CA SER A 134 -7.48 6.79 -18.46
C SER A 134 -7.37 8.09 -17.66
N PHE A 135 -6.36 8.23 -16.83
CA PHE A 135 -6.21 9.29 -15.83
C PHE A 135 -5.95 10.65 -16.49
N ALA A 136 -6.75 11.67 -16.09
CA ALA A 136 -6.56 13.06 -16.49
C ALA A 136 -6.20 13.98 -15.32
N GLY A 137 -6.63 13.65 -14.10
CA GLY A 137 -6.28 14.42 -12.91
C GLY A 137 -6.97 13.92 -11.66
N ARG A 138 -6.51 14.41 -10.50
CA ARG A 138 -7.09 14.08 -9.19
C ARG A 138 -6.97 15.27 -8.25
N GLN A 139 -8.02 15.49 -7.47
CA GLN A 139 -8.03 16.41 -6.35
C GLN A 139 -8.54 15.70 -5.11
N VAL A 140 -7.90 15.93 -3.97
CA VAL A 140 -8.33 15.44 -2.66
C VAL A 140 -8.66 16.64 -1.79
N ILE A 141 -9.83 16.62 -1.18
CA ILE A 141 -10.34 17.67 -0.29
C ILE A 141 -10.55 17.03 1.07
N PRO A 142 -9.68 17.31 2.06
CA PRO A 142 -9.91 16.87 3.42
C PRO A 142 -11.06 17.64 4.05
N LEU A 143 -11.84 16.97 4.88
CA LEU A 143 -13.00 17.53 5.55
C LEU A 143 -12.89 17.35 7.06
N THR A 144 -13.32 18.35 7.80
CA THR A 144 -13.48 18.29 9.26
C THR A 144 -14.95 18.28 9.60
N LYS A 145 -15.37 17.38 10.47
CA LYS A 145 -16.78 17.37 10.94
C LYS A 145 -17.07 18.62 11.76
N LEU A 146 -18.18 19.24 11.46
CA LEU A 146 -18.67 20.33 12.28
C LEU A 146 -19.36 19.77 13.54
N PRO A 147 -19.29 20.50 14.68
CA PRO A 147 -19.94 20.09 15.93
C PRO A 147 -21.45 20.04 15.80
#